data_4b31b05b31b04f9747dd71d0a7198a8a
#
_entry.id   4b31b05b31b04f9747dd71d0a7198a8a
#
_cell.length_a   1.000
_cell.length_b   1.000
_cell.length_c   1.000
_cell.angle_alpha   90.00
_cell.angle_beta   90.00
_cell.angle_gamma   90.00
#
_symmetry.space_group_name_H-M   'P 1'
#
loop_
_entity.id
_entity.type
_entity.pdbx_description
1 polymer ?
#
loop_
_entity_poly.entity_id
_entity_poly.type
_entity_poly.pdbx_seq_one_letter_code
_entity_poly.pdbx_strand_id
1 'polypeptide(L)'
;MDIKEVTKQFNTVAKMYDENRRKFIPCFDSFYKDATEFIAGNISCPSHILDLGAGTGLLTYYWYSCFPNSRYTLVDVAEEMLKIAKQRFAGLPNVDCEICDYAQSLPSGDFDVIISALSIHHLSDGEKSRLFKRIFDKLPTGGLFVNYDQFCAGSNLLNKWYDGDWEKFLKSGALSDDDIRAWQQRRKL
;
A
#
# COMPACT_ATOMS: atom_id res chain seq x y z
N MET A 1 -0.07 -9.02 14.55
CA MET A 1 -1.37 -9.46 13.98
C MET A 1 -1.19 -10.82 13.33
N ASP A 2 -2.20 -11.71 13.37
CA ASP A 2 -2.10 -13.00 12.66
C ASP A 2 -2.26 -12.74 11.16
N ILE A 3 -1.25 -13.11 10.37
CA ILE A 3 -1.24 -12.97 8.91
C ILE A 3 -2.45 -13.64 8.23
N LYS A 4 -2.98 -14.73 8.83
CA LYS A 4 -4.16 -15.44 8.33
C LYS A 4 -5.43 -14.60 8.46
N GLU A 5 -5.56 -13.82 9.53
CA GLU A 5 -6.70 -12.92 9.71
C GLU A 5 -6.65 -11.77 8.72
N VAL A 6 -5.46 -11.17 8.53
CA VAL A 6 -5.21 -10.13 7.53
C VAL A 6 -5.58 -10.63 6.13
N THR A 7 -5.03 -11.78 5.73
CA THR A 7 -5.29 -12.38 4.41
C THR A 7 -6.78 -12.64 4.18
N LYS A 8 -7.47 -13.25 5.17
CA LYS A 8 -8.91 -13.54 5.07
C LYS A 8 -9.74 -12.27 4.89
N GLN A 9 -9.41 -11.23 5.64
CA GLN A 9 -10.14 -9.97 5.62
C GLN A 9 -9.99 -9.26 4.28
N PHE A 10 -8.78 -9.14 3.74
CA PHE A 10 -8.56 -8.48 2.46
C PHE A 10 -9.16 -9.26 1.30
N ASN A 11 -9.10 -10.59 1.31
CA ASN A 11 -9.79 -11.41 0.30
C ASN A 11 -11.31 -11.17 0.30
N THR A 12 -11.93 -10.93 1.46
CA THR A 12 -13.38 -10.70 1.56
C THR A 12 -13.80 -9.36 0.94
N VAL A 13 -12.99 -8.31 1.04
CA VAL A 13 -13.33 -6.96 0.60
C VAL A 13 -12.78 -6.60 -0.79
N ALA A 14 -12.00 -7.48 -1.41
CA ALA A 14 -11.24 -7.19 -2.62
C ALA A 14 -12.08 -6.54 -3.73
N LYS A 15 -13.28 -7.06 -4.02
CA LYS A 15 -14.13 -6.58 -5.13
C LYS A 15 -14.60 -5.14 -5.00
N MET A 16 -14.78 -4.63 -3.78
CA MET A 16 -15.26 -3.27 -3.51
C MET A 16 -14.16 -2.35 -2.97
N TYR A 17 -12.93 -2.85 -2.93
CA TYR A 17 -11.82 -2.19 -2.26
C TYR A 17 -11.54 -0.80 -2.84
N ASP A 18 -11.37 -0.70 -4.14
CA ASP A 18 -10.99 0.55 -4.81
C ASP A 18 -12.09 1.60 -4.80
N GLU A 19 -13.35 1.18 -4.97
CA GLU A 19 -14.51 2.10 -4.93
C GLU A 19 -14.63 2.80 -3.58
N ASN A 20 -14.27 2.10 -2.51
CA ASN A 20 -14.38 2.62 -1.16
C ASN A 20 -13.14 3.43 -0.72
N ARG A 21 -11.98 3.25 -1.36
CA ARG A 21 -10.72 3.91 -0.95
C ARG A 21 -10.84 5.44 -0.88
N ARG A 22 -11.43 6.07 -1.87
CA ARG A 22 -11.65 7.53 -1.89
C ARG A 22 -12.54 8.02 -0.74
N LYS A 23 -13.42 7.16 -0.25
CA LYS A 23 -14.33 7.47 0.86
C LYS A 23 -13.66 7.35 2.23
N PHE A 24 -12.58 6.56 2.33
CA PHE A 24 -11.87 6.29 3.58
C PHE A 24 -10.57 7.09 3.74
N ILE A 25 -9.95 7.51 2.65
CA ILE A 25 -8.65 8.19 2.67
C ILE A 25 -8.86 9.68 2.40
N PRO A 26 -8.66 10.55 3.40
CA PRO A 26 -8.63 11.99 3.19
C PRO A 26 -7.54 12.37 2.18
N CYS A 27 -7.79 13.38 1.36
CA CYS A 27 -6.83 13.86 0.36
C CYS A 27 -6.29 12.75 -0.57
N PHE A 28 -7.17 11.82 -0.98
CA PHE A 28 -6.82 10.62 -1.73
C PHE A 28 -5.91 10.90 -2.94
N ASP A 29 -6.24 11.91 -3.74
CA ASP A 29 -5.44 12.22 -4.94
C ASP A 29 -4.04 12.75 -4.55
N SER A 30 -3.94 13.63 -3.56
CA SER A 30 -2.65 14.10 -3.06
C SER A 30 -1.84 12.97 -2.42
N PHE A 31 -2.51 12.04 -1.73
CA PHE A 31 -1.86 10.89 -1.12
C PHE A 31 -1.21 9.96 -2.16
N TYR A 32 -1.90 9.63 -3.24
CA TYR A 32 -1.40 8.71 -4.26
C TYR A 32 -0.75 9.43 -5.45
N LYS A 33 -1.49 10.33 -6.10
CA LYS A 33 -1.09 10.95 -7.36
C LYS A 33 -0.01 11.99 -7.15
N ASP A 34 -0.32 13.05 -6.37
CA ASP A 34 0.59 14.21 -6.27
C ASP A 34 1.93 13.81 -5.62
N ALA A 35 1.89 12.91 -4.61
CA ALA A 35 3.11 12.39 -3.99
C ALA A 35 3.95 11.57 -4.98
N THR A 36 3.30 10.73 -5.81
CA THR A 36 4.00 9.95 -6.85
C THR A 36 4.60 10.84 -7.93
N GLU A 37 3.86 11.82 -8.44
CA GLU A 37 4.34 12.78 -9.45
C GLU A 37 5.51 13.62 -8.92
N PHE A 38 5.44 14.04 -7.65
CA PHE A 38 6.56 14.76 -7.01
C PHE A 38 7.83 13.89 -6.97
N ILE A 39 7.72 12.64 -6.55
CA ILE A 39 8.87 11.74 -6.51
C ILE A 39 9.40 11.48 -7.92
N ALA A 40 8.50 11.16 -8.86
CA ALA A 40 8.87 10.88 -10.25
C ALA A 40 9.59 12.05 -10.93
N GLY A 41 9.23 13.28 -10.60
CA GLY A 41 9.92 14.49 -11.09
C GLY A 41 11.33 14.69 -10.53
N ASN A 42 11.72 13.92 -9.50
CA ASN A 42 12.99 14.11 -8.79
C ASN A 42 13.92 12.88 -8.85
N ILE A 43 13.53 11.79 -9.51
CA ILE A 43 14.35 10.60 -9.67
C ILE A 43 14.53 10.24 -11.14
N SER A 44 15.61 9.53 -11.46
CA SER A 44 15.79 8.90 -12.77
C SER A 44 14.79 7.75 -12.95
N CYS A 45 14.45 7.43 -14.21
CA CYS A 45 13.56 6.31 -14.50
C CYS A 45 14.14 5.00 -13.94
N PRO A 46 13.48 4.36 -12.96
CA PRO A 46 13.94 3.09 -12.40
C PRO A 46 13.75 1.95 -13.40
N SER A 47 14.65 0.97 -13.38
CA SER A 47 14.50 -0.23 -14.22
C SER A 47 13.49 -1.20 -13.64
N HIS A 48 13.49 -1.37 -12.31
CA HIS A 48 12.63 -2.33 -11.62
C HIS A 48 12.09 -1.78 -10.31
N ILE A 49 10.77 -1.85 -10.15
CA ILE A 49 10.01 -1.37 -8.98
C ILE A 49 9.34 -2.56 -8.30
N LEU A 50 9.49 -2.66 -6.97
CA LEU A 50 8.79 -3.63 -6.12
C LEU A 50 7.70 -2.93 -5.32
N ASP A 51 6.46 -3.43 -5.38
CA ASP A 51 5.33 -2.95 -4.59
C ASP A 51 4.99 -3.96 -3.47
N LEU A 52 5.22 -3.57 -2.20
CA LEU A 52 5.00 -4.41 -1.02
C LEU A 52 3.59 -4.23 -0.46
N GLY A 53 2.83 -5.32 -0.42
CA GLY A 53 1.42 -5.27 -0.04
C GLY A 53 0.61 -4.53 -1.09
N ALA A 54 0.86 -4.85 -2.35
CA ALA A 54 0.30 -4.14 -3.50
C ALA A 54 -1.23 -4.16 -3.59
N GLY A 55 -1.88 -5.15 -2.96
CA GLY A 55 -3.32 -5.29 -2.96
C GLY A 55 -3.87 -5.37 -4.39
N THR A 56 -4.75 -4.44 -4.74
CA THR A 56 -5.35 -4.31 -6.08
C THR A 56 -4.43 -3.64 -7.10
N GLY A 57 -3.19 -3.30 -6.73
CA GLY A 57 -2.23 -2.60 -7.58
C GLY A 57 -2.51 -1.10 -7.73
N LEU A 58 -3.22 -0.50 -6.80
CA LEU A 58 -3.61 0.91 -6.89
C LEU A 58 -2.40 1.86 -6.88
N LEU A 59 -1.42 1.65 -5.98
CA LEU A 59 -0.20 2.46 -5.96
C LEU A 59 0.61 2.25 -7.23
N THR A 60 0.82 1.00 -7.65
CA THR A 60 1.49 0.66 -8.91
C THR A 60 0.84 1.36 -10.11
N TYR A 61 -0.49 1.54 -10.15
CA TYR A 61 -1.18 2.24 -11.24
C TYR A 61 -0.68 3.69 -11.39
N TYR A 62 -0.48 4.43 -10.28
CA TYR A 62 0.05 5.79 -10.33
C TYR A 62 1.54 5.81 -10.74
N TRP A 63 2.33 4.88 -10.20
CA TRP A 63 3.74 4.73 -10.56
C TRP A 63 3.92 4.34 -12.03
N TYR A 64 3.08 3.46 -12.54
CA TYR A 64 3.08 3.04 -13.95
C TYR A 64 2.80 4.23 -14.89
N SER A 65 1.94 5.14 -14.50
CA SER A 65 1.65 6.36 -15.28
C SER A 65 2.89 7.26 -15.43
N CYS A 66 3.80 7.25 -14.46
CA CYS A 66 5.06 7.99 -14.50
C CYS A 66 6.19 7.21 -15.18
N PHE A 67 6.24 5.89 -14.97
CA PHE A 67 7.32 5.02 -15.44
C PHE A 67 6.80 3.79 -16.20
N PRO A 68 6.16 3.97 -17.36
CA PRO A 68 5.52 2.86 -18.09
C PRO A 68 6.49 1.81 -18.64
N ASN A 69 7.76 2.14 -18.75
CA ASN A 69 8.80 1.24 -19.25
C ASN A 69 9.54 0.47 -18.15
N SER A 70 9.30 0.79 -16.87
CA SER A 70 9.87 0.06 -15.75
C SER A 70 9.23 -1.32 -15.62
N ARG A 71 10.00 -2.29 -15.12
CA ARG A 71 9.45 -3.56 -14.67
C ARG A 71 8.83 -3.40 -13.29
N TYR A 72 7.73 -4.09 -13.05
CA TYR A 72 7.03 -4.07 -11.76
C TYR A 72 6.86 -5.48 -11.22
N THR A 73 7.19 -5.67 -9.94
CA THR A 73 6.85 -6.87 -9.17
C THR A 73 5.91 -6.46 -8.03
N LEU A 74 4.68 -6.94 -8.08
CA LEU A 74 3.66 -6.68 -7.08
C LEU A 74 3.56 -7.88 -6.16
N VAL A 75 3.70 -7.67 -4.85
CA VAL A 75 3.57 -8.76 -3.87
C VAL A 75 2.51 -8.48 -2.84
N ASP A 76 1.72 -9.49 -2.54
CA ASP A 76 0.73 -9.47 -1.47
C ASP A 76 0.47 -10.90 -0.95
N VAL A 77 -0.04 -11.03 0.26
CA VAL A 77 -0.48 -12.31 0.85
C VAL A 77 -1.92 -12.65 0.46
N ALA A 78 -2.71 -11.65 0.04
CA ALA A 78 -4.11 -11.78 -0.30
C ALA A 78 -4.29 -12.08 -1.80
N GLU A 79 -4.48 -13.35 -2.14
CA GLU A 79 -4.61 -13.81 -3.53
C GLU A 79 -5.73 -13.10 -4.30
N GLU A 80 -6.90 -12.88 -3.67
CA GLU A 80 -8.04 -12.22 -4.31
C GLU A 80 -7.73 -10.76 -4.67
N MET A 81 -6.91 -10.08 -3.87
CA MET A 81 -6.43 -8.74 -4.18
C MET A 81 -5.52 -8.76 -5.41
N LEU A 82 -4.57 -9.69 -5.47
CA LEU A 82 -3.68 -9.84 -6.62
C LEU A 82 -4.40 -10.26 -7.90
N LYS A 83 -5.54 -10.96 -7.81
CA LYS A 83 -6.37 -11.24 -8.98
C LYS A 83 -6.91 -9.95 -9.61
N ILE A 84 -7.29 -8.98 -8.80
CA ILE A 84 -7.72 -7.65 -9.28
C ILE A 84 -6.54 -6.89 -9.88
N ALA A 85 -5.37 -6.93 -9.24
CA ALA A 85 -4.15 -6.32 -9.79
C ALA A 85 -3.80 -6.93 -11.16
N LYS A 86 -3.85 -8.27 -11.30
CA LYS A 86 -3.62 -8.95 -12.59
C LYS A 86 -4.63 -8.53 -13.66
N GLN A 87 -5.91 -8.32 -13.29
CA GLN A 87 -6.91 -7.79 -14.21
C GLN A 87 -6.63 -6.34 -14.61
N ARG A 88 -6.23 -5.49 -13.65
CA ARG A 88 -5.87 -4.09 -13.87
C ARG A 88 -4.74 -3.93 -14.88
N PHE A 89 -3.72 -4.77 -14.78
CA PHE A 89 -2.54 -4.74 -15.63
C PHE A 89 -2.56 -5.81 -16.74
N ALA A 90 -3.74 -6.33 -17.08
CA ALA A 90 -3.87 -7.34 -18.13
C ALA A 90 -3.32 -6.82 -19.47
N GLY A 91 -2.44 -7.61 -20.09
CA GLY A 91 -1.79 -7.25 -21.35
C GLY A 91 -0.52 -6.40 -21.21
N LEU A 92 -0.10 -6.06 -20.00
CA LEU A 92 1.17 -5.37 -19.75
C LEU A 92 2.26 -6.41 -19.37
N PRO A 93 3.24 -6.67 -20.27
CA PRO A 93 4.22 -7.75 -20.07
C PRO A 93 5.28 -7.42 -19.01
N ASN A 94 5.33 -6.18 -18.55
CA ASN A 94 6.30 -5.69 -17.58
C ASN A 94 5.75 -5.59 -16.15
N VAL A 95 4.57 -6.16 -15.87
CA VAL A 95 3.95 -6.19 -14.54
C VAL A 95 3.71 -7.65 -14.12
N ASP A 96 4.42 -8.09 -13.09
CA ASP A 96 4.33 -9.42 -12.50
C ASP A 96 3.66 -9.34 -11.11
N CYS A 97 2.82 -10.34 -10.76
CA CYS A 97 2.19 -10.45 -9.45
C CYS A 97 2.53 -11.78 -8.80
N GLU A 98 3.03 -11.74 -7.56
CA GLU A 98 3.49 -12.90 -6.79
C GLU A 98 2.86 -12.91 -5.39
N ILE A 99 2.37 -14.08 -4.94
CA ILE A 99 1.92 -14.24 -3.55
C ILE A 99 3.17 -14.33 -2.66
N CYS A 100 3.35 -13.37 -1.78
CA CYS A 100 4.52 -13.30 -0.91
C CYS A 100 4.18 -12.63 0.43
N ASP A 101 4.64 -13.26 1.52
CA ASP A 101 4.68 -12.62 2.84
C ASP A 101 5.99 -11.83 2.98
N TYR A 102 5.94 -10.55 2.64
CA TYR A 102 7.09 -9.66 2.73
C TYR A 102 7.59 -9.45 4.18
N ALA A 103 6.78 -9.79 5.19
CA ALA A 103 7.21 -9.78 6.58
C ALA A 103 8.24 -10.90 6.86
N GLN A 104 8.24 -11.98 6.08
CA GLN A 104 9.18 -13.09 6.20
C GLN A 104 10.37 -12.93 5.25
N SER A 105 10.11 -12.66 3.97
CA SER A 105 11.15 -12.52 2.95
C SER A 105 10.73 -11.56 1.85
N LEU A 106 11.70 -10.93 1.20
CA LEU A 106 11.47 -10.18 -0.02
C LEU A 106 11.66 -11.09 -1.24
N PRO A 107 10.96 -10.86 -2.37
CA PRO A 107 11.14 -11.62 -3.59
C PRO A 107 12.58 -11.51 -4.11
N SER A 108 12.99 -12.49 -4.93
CA SER A 108 14.27 -12.46 -5.59
C SER A 108 14.33 -11.38 -6.68
N GLY A 109 15.54 -10.95 -7.04
CA GLY A 109 15.77 -9.91 -8.04
C GLY A 109 16.36 -8.64 -7.45
N ASP A 110 16.76 -7.73 -8.34
CA ASP A 110 17.27 -6.41 -7.99
C ASP A 110 16.20 -5.38 -8.23
N PHE A 111 16.05 -4.43 -7.32
CA PHE A 111 15.02 -3.38 -7.38
C PHE A 111 15.68 -2.03 -7.15
N ASP A 112 15.43 -1.08 -8.06
CA ASP A 112 15.92 0.30 -7.91
C ASP A 112 15.03 1.10 -6.94
N VAL A 113 13.74 0.75 -6.92
CA VAL A 113 12.74 1.39 -6.07
C VAL A 113 11.87 0.32 -5.41
N ILE A 114 11.61 0.49 -4.12
CA ILE A 114 10.64 -0.31 -3.37
C ILE A 114 9.56 0.65 -2.87
N ILE A 115 8.30 0.33 -3.14
CA ILE A 115 7.15 1.13 -2.74
C ILE A 115 6.19 0.31 -1.88
N SER A 116 5.39 0.97 -1.07
CA SER A 116 4.29 0.36 -0.32
C SER A 116 3.22 1.40 -0.01
N ALA A 117 1.95 1.02 -0.01
CA ALA A 117 0.87 1.90 0.41
C ALA A 117 -0.10 1.22 1.38
N LEU A 118 -0.26 1.81 2.58
CA LEU A 118 -1.25 1.39 3.59
C LEU A 118 -1.21 -0.12 3.88
N SER A 119 0.00 -0.65 4.02
CA SER A 119 0.26 -2.08 4.24
C SER A 119 1.18 -2.33 5.43
N ILE A 120 2.31 -1.63 5.53
CA ILE A 120 3.35 -1.90 6.52
C ILE A 120 2.88 -1.62 7.96
N HIS A 121 1.89 -0.75 8.14
CA HIS A 121 1.33 -0.48 9.48
C HIS A 121 0.69 -1.71 10.14
N HIS A 122 0.32 -2.74 9.39
CA HIS A 122 -0.20 -3.99 9.94
C HIS A 122 0.86 -4.85 10.65
N LEU A 123 2.15 -4.58 10.42
CA LEU A 123 3.24 -5.31 11.06
C LEU A 123 3.49 -4.80 12.49
N SER A 124 3.94 -5.69 13.37
CA SER A 124 4.49 -5.29 14.68
C SER A 124 5.78 -4.48 14.50
N ASP A 125 6.17 -3.71 15.52
CA ASP A 125 7.38 -2.88 15.44
C ASP A 125 8.66 -3.71 15.21
N GLY A 126 8.73 -4.92 15.77
CA GLY A 126 9.83 -5.85 15.52
C GLY A 126 9.88 -6.36 14.07
N GLU A 127 8.72 -6.60 13.45
CA GLU A 127 8.62 -7.00 12.05
C GLU A 127 8.95 -5.83 11.12
N LYS A 128 8.45 -4.62 11.42
CA LYS A 128 8.81 -3.39 10.70
C LYS A 128 10.32 -3.17 10.69
N SER A 129 10.97 -3.28 11.86
CA SER A 129 12.42 -3.11 11.99
C SER A 129 13.18 -4.12 11.12
N ARG A 130 12.78 -5.40 11.14
CA ARG A 130 13.40 -6.43 10.29
C ARG A 130 13.13 -6.18 8.79
N LEU A 131 11.91 -5.75 8.44
CA LEU A 131 11.56 -5.43 7.06
C LEU A 131 12.38 -4.26 6.54
N PHE A 132 12.47 -3.16 7.28
CA PHE A 132 13.23 -1.98 6.86
C PHE A 132 14.72 -2.30 6.69
N LYS A 133 15.28 -3.15 7.55
CA LYS A 133 16.66 -3.62 7.35
C LYS A 133 16.79 -4.42 6.03
N ARG A 134 15.87 -5.35 5.74
CA ARG A 134 15.90 -6.13 4.50
C ARG A 134 15.72 -5.23 3.26
N ILE A 135 14.84 -4.23 3.33
CA ILE A 135 14.66 -3.24 2.26
C ILE A 135 15.97 -2.49 2.02
N PHE A 136 16.60 -2.00 3.09
CA PHE A 136 17.88 -1.29 3.00
C PHE A 136 18.99 -2.16 2.40
N ASP A 137 19.12 -3.41 2.85
CA ASP A 137 20.12 -4.36 2.35
C ASP A 137 19.86 -4.77 0.87
N LYS A 138 18.60 -4.66 0.42
CA LYS A 138 18.16 -5.04 -0.93
C LYS A 138 18.36 -3.93 -1.97
N LEU A 139 18.21 -2.68 -1.57
CA LEU A 139 18.33 -1.53 -2.45
C LEU A 139 19.80 -1.28 -2.84
N PRO A 140 20.09 -0.97 -4.10
CA PRO A 140 21.40 -0.52 -4.52
C PRO A 140 21.73 0.86 -3.96
N THR A 141 23.00 1.27 -4.07
CA THR A 141 23.39 2.66 -3.77
C THR A 141 22.59 3.63 -4.65
N GLY A 142 21.89 4.57 -4.03
CA GLY A 142 20.98 5.49 -4.72
C GLY A 142 19.57 4.94 -4.95
N GLY A 143 19.29 3.70 -4.53
CA GLY A 143 17.95 3.13 -4.55
C GLY A 143 17.02 3.83 -3.57
N LEU A 144 15.72 3.76 -3.82
CA LEU A 144 14.70 4.50 -3.07
C LEU A 144 13.66 3.58 -2.44
N PHE A 145 13.32 3.82 -1.18
CA PHE A 145 12.15 3.25 -0.53
C PHE A 145 11.11 4.34 -0.25
N VAL A 146 9.88 4.12 -0.69
CA VAL A 146 8.75 5.06 -0.48
C VAL A 146 7.61 4.33 0.21
N ASN A 147 7.23 4.79 1.40
CA ASN A 147 6.11 4.24 2.15
C ASN A 147 5.00 5.30 2.29
N TYR A 148 3.88 5.06 1.62
CA TYR A 148 2.64 5.83 1.71
C TYR A 148 1.80 5.23 2.83
N ASP A 149 1.94 5.72 4.05
CA ASP A 149 1.29 5.05 5.18
C ASP A 149 0.68 6.02 6.19
N GLN A 150 -0.09 5.46 7.11
CA GLN A 150 -0.62 6.17 8.27
C GLN A 150 0.32 6.00 9.46
N PHE A 151 0.46 7.07 10.25
CA PHE A 151 1.34 7.10 11.41
C PHE A 151 0.57 7.55 12.65
N CYS A 152 0.91 6.98 13.80
CA CYS A 152 0.45 7.49 15.08
C CYS A 152 1.14 8.82 15.38
N ALA A 153 0.39 9.74 16.00
CA ALA A 153 0.99 10.96 16.52
C ALA A 153 1.86 10.68 17.76
N GLY A 154 2.77 11.59 18.05
CA GLY A 154 3.67 11.48 19.21
C GLY A 154 2.98 11.64 20.58
N SER A 155 1.65 11.85 20.62
CA SER A 155 0.89 11.96 21.86
C SER A 155 -0.55 11.48 21.71
N ASN A 156 -1.15 11.00 22.82
CA ASN A 156 -2.55 10.59 22.85
C ASN A 156 -3.53 11.73 22.53
N LEU A 157 -3.18 12.97 22.83
CA LEU A 157 -4.02 14.13 22.52
C LEU A 157 -4.10 14.35 21.01
N LEU A 158 -2.97 14.31 20.31
CA LEU A 158 -2.93 14.46 18.86
C LEU A 158 -3.59 13.28 18.15
N ASN A 159 -3.42 12.04 18.64
CA ASN A 159 -4.13 10.88 18.11
C ASN A 159 -5.65 11.07 18.18
N LYS A 160 -6.18 11.56 19.32
CA LYS A 160 -7.63 11.87 19.45
C LYS A 160 -8.08 12.95 18.47
N TRP A 161 -7.27 13.96 18.18
CA TRP A 161 -7.62 14.99 17.20
C TRP A 161 -7.66 14.41 15.79
N TYR A 162 -6.67 13.62 15.39
CA TYR A 162 -6.64 12.96 14.09
C TYR A 162 -7.81 11.99 13.92
N ASP A 163 -8.12 11.18 14.94
CA ASP A 163 -9.26 10.28 14.93
C ASP A 163 -10.59 11.04 14.80
N GLY A 164 -10.76 12.14 15.55
CA GLY A 164 -11.96 12.97 15.50
C GLY A 164 -12.13 13.68 14.16
N ASP A 165 -11.05 14.16 13.55
CA ASP A 165 -11.12 14.82 12.24
C ASP A 165 -11.39 13.80 11.12
N TRP A 166 -10.76 12.64 11.19
CA TRP A 166 -11.02 11.55 10.27
C TRP A 166 -12.47 11.02 10.39
N GLU A 167 -13.03 10.89 11.60
CA GLU A 167 -14.43 10.53 11.77
C GLU A 167 -15.40 11.56 11.16
N LYS A 168 -15.10 12.86 11.27
CA LYS A 168 -15.88 13.91 10.58
C LYS A 168 -15.82 13.74 9.07
N PHE A 169 -14.63 13.45 8.53
CA PHE A 169 -14.46 13.18 7.10
C PHE A 169 -15.32 11.99 6.64
N LEU A 170 -15.31 10.87 7.37
CA LEU A 170 -16.12 9.70 7.03
C LEU A 170 -17.64 10.02 7.05
N LYS A 171 -18.09 10.76 8.07
CA LYS A 171 -19.50 11.15 8.20
C LYS A 171 -19.94 12.17 7.15
N SER A 172 -19.03 12.96 6.60
CA SER A 172 -19.33 13.90 5.51
C SER A 172 -19.43 13.22 4.14
N GLY A 173 -18.96 11.98 4.01
CA GLY A 173 -19.00 11.18 2.80
C GLY A 173 -20.31 10.38 2.66
N ALA A 174 -20.42 9.64 1.55
CA ALA A 174 -21.58 8.77 1.25
C ALA A 174 -21.45 7.36 1.85
N LEU A 175 -20.81 7.22 3.03
CA LEU A 175 -20.65 5.94 3.72
C LEU A 175 -21.84 5.72 4.67
N SER A 176 -22.32 4.47 4.72
CA SER A 176 -23.29 4.07 5.74
C SER A 176 -22.60 3.91 7.10
N ASP A 177 -23.38 4.02 8.19
CA ASP A 177 -22.85 3.75 9.53
C ASP A 177 -22.31 2.33 9.68
N ASP A 178 -22.82 1.37 8.91
CA ASP A 178 -22.34 -0.01 8.89
C ASP A 178 -20.96 -0.11 8.22
N ASP A 179 -20.74 0.61 7.12
CA ASP A 179 -19.44 0.69 6.45
C ASP A 179 -18.37 1.31 7.37
N ILE A 180 -18.76 2.40 8.07
CA ILE A 180 -17.88 3.08 9.03
C ILE A 180 -17.53 2.14 10.17
N ARG A 181 -18.51 1.42 10.75
CA ARG A 181 -18.27 0.43 11.83
C ARG A 181 -17.38 -0.71 11.38
N ALA A 182 -17.64 -1.28 10.21
CA ALA A 182 -16.83 -2.36 9.65
C ALA A 182 -15.37 -1.91 9.41
N TRP A 183 -15.18 -0.66 8.98
CA TRP A 183 -13.85 -0.11 8.78
C TRP A 183 -13.13 0.19 10.10
N GLN A 184 -13.82 0.75 11.11
CA GLN A 184 -13.27 0.98 12.44
C GLN A 184 -12.83 -0.33 13.12
N GLN A 185 -13.54 -1.43 12.90
CA GLN A 185 -13.14 -2.74 13.38
C GLN A 185 -11.85 -3.22 12.70
N ARG A 186 -11.73 -3.01 11.38
CA ARG A 186 -10.50 -3.35 10.63
C ARG A 186 -9.27 -2.57 11.09
N ARG A 187 -9.44 -1.30 11.45
CA ARG A 187 -8.34 -0.45 11.95
C ARG A 187 -7.78 -0.89 13.30
N LYS A 188 -8.53 -1.66 14.07
CA LYS A 188 -8.11 -2.17 15.39
C LYS A 188 -7.30 -3.47 15.30
N LEU A 189 -7.28 -4.08 14.14
CA LEU A 189 -6.48 -5.27 13.83
C LEU A 189 -5.10 -4.87 13.34
#